data_3834e4f84edde979c14109b775fe7dc1
#
_entry.id   3834e4f84edde979c14109b775fe7dc1
#
_cell.length_a   1.000
_cell.length_b   1.000
_cell.length_c   1.000
_cell.angle_alpha   90.00
_cell.angle_beta   90.00
_cell.angle_gamma   90.00
#
_symmetry.space_group_name_H-M   'P 1'
#
loop_
_entity.id
_entity.type
_entity.pdbx_description
1 polymer ?
#
loop_
_entity_poly.entity_id
_entity_poly.type
_entity_poly.pdbx_seq_one_letter_code
_entity_poly.pdbx_strand_id
1 'polypeptide(L)'
;FRAGTARRARLLFPLLRGEQRVRRQPMLYPTLYFKPHRQYYYDLLNQVRLTGDWEAWLDFFAEAVIVTATQAVETARQVHDMIDQDRDKIGSLGRAAASTLQVHQALMIHPIATSGSLVEKIGITPATVNKALGHLEQLGIVKELTARKRNRVFSYTGYIDIMNRGTELPDR
;
A
#
# COMPACT_ATOMS: atom_id res chain seq x y z
N PHE A 1 22.47 19.36 -16.74
CA PHE A 1 21.30 18.99 -15.90
C PHE A 1 21.80 18.75 -14.48
N ARG A 2 21.41 19.61 -13.53
CA ARG A 2 21.71 19.38 -12.11
C ARG A 2 20.93 18.16 -11.62
N ALA A 3 21.58 17.23 -10.94
CA ALA A 3 21.01 15.96 -10.44
C ALA A 3 19.69 16.11 -9.63
N GLY A 4 19.38 17.31 -9.15
CA GLY A 4 18.14 17.64 -8.46
C GLY A 4 16.90 17.83 -9.36
N THR A 5 17.08 18.18 -10.64
CA THR A 5 15.97 18.51 -11.55
C THR A 5 15.21 17.24 -11.97
N ALA A 6 15.90 16.14 -12.26
CA ALA A 6 15.27 14.86 -12.61
C ALA A 6 14.51 14.25 -11.43
N ARG A 7 14.98 14.46 -10.18
CA ARG A 7 14.26 13.99 -8.98
C ARG A 7 12.98 14.79 -8.75
N ARG A 8 13.01 16.11 -8.96
CA ARG A 8 11.82 16.97 -8.85
C ARG A 8 10.80 16.70 -9.95
N ALA A 9 11.24 16.45 -11.19
CA ALA A 9 10.36 16.10 -12.31
C ALA A 9 9.57 14.80 -12.04
N ARG A 10 10.18 13.80 -11.40
CA ARG A 10 9.50 12.56 -11.01
C ARG A 10 8.41 12.78 -9.95
N LEU A 11 8.57 13.77 -9.06
CA LEU A 11 7.56 14.14 -8.08
C LEU A 11 6.42 14.97 -8.70
N LEU A 12 6.70 15.73 -9.77
CA LEU A 12 5.67 16.50 -10.49
C LEU A 12 4.68 15.60 -11.24
N PHE A 13 5.12 14.43 -11.70
CA PHE A 13 4.27 13.51 -12.46
C PHE A 13 3.00 13.06 -11.71
N PRO A 14 3.07 12.55 -10.46
CA PRO A 14 1.86 12.23 -9.70
C PRO A 14 1.03 13.46 -9.34
N LEU A 15 1.66 14.64 -9.14
CA LEU A 15 0.95 15.89 -8.81
C LEU A 15 0.15 16.41 -10.00
N LEU A 16 0.75 16.48 -11.20
CA LEU A 16 0.06 16.91 -12.43
C LEU A 16 -1.14 16.01 -12.77
N ARG A 17 -1.01 14.71 -12.53
CA ARG A 17 -2.13 13.77 -12.73
C ARG A 17 -3.26 13.95 -11.72
N GLY A 18 -2.95 14.36 -10.51
CA GLY A 18 -3.93 14.70 -9.48
C GLY A 18 -4.73 15.96 -9.85
N GLU A 19 -4.05 17.00 -10.33
CA GLU A 19 -4.65 18.27 -10.73
C GLU A 19 -5.59 18.11 -11.94
N GLN A 20 -5.21 17.31 -12.93
CA GLN A 20 -6.04 17.05 -14.12
C GLN A 20 -7.22 16.10 -13.88
N ARG A 21 -7.51 15.72 -12.63
CA ARG A 21 -8.58 14.77 -12.23
C ARG A 21 -8.52 13.40 -12.93
N VAL A 22 -7.40 13.06 -13.55
CA VAL A 22 -7.20 11.76 -14.19
C VAL A 22 -7.23 10.63 -13.16
N ARG A 23 -6.92 10.97 -11.88
CA ARG A 23 -6.98 10.03 -10.75
C ARG A 23 -7.31 10.76 -9.45
N ARG A 24 -8.18 10.14 -8.65
CA ARG A 24 -8.52 10.64 -7.31
C ARG A 24 -7.44 10.34 -6.25
N GLN A 25 -6.56 9.35 -6.52
CA GLN A 25 -5.44 8.98 -5.61
C GLN A 25 -4.21 8.54 -6.43
N PRO A 26 -2.99 8.87 -5.97
CA PRO A 26 -1.75 8.49 -6.67
C PRO A 26 -1.42 7.01 -6.39
N MET A 27 -2.08 6.08 -7.08
CA MET A 27 -1.80 4.64 -6.94
C MET A 27 -0.83 4.08 -8.00
N LEU A 28 -0.40 4.92 -8.96
CA LEU A 28 0.51 4.52 -10.03
C LEU A 28 1.91 5.07 -9.77
N TYR A 29 2.86 4.19 -9.59
CA TYR A 29 4.26 4.53 -9.32
C TYR A 29 5.20 4.00 -10.42
N PRO A 30 5.31 4.66 -11.59
CA PRO A 30 6.23 4.24 -12.66
C PRO A 30 7.69 4.16 -12.20
N THR A 31 8.02 4.85 -11.11
CA THR A 31 9.35 4.80 -10.49
C THR A 31 9.73 3.40 -10.00
N LEU A 32 8.76 2.53 -9.71
CA LEU A 32 9.03 1.13 -9.37
C LEU A 32 9.58 0.36 -10.58
N TYR A 33 9.06 0.66 -11.77
CA TYR A 33 9.57 0.10 -13.02
C TYR A 33 10.96 0.67 -13.39
N PHE A 34 11.18 1.97 -13.19
CA PHE A 34 12.45 2.62 -13.53
C PHE A 34 13.62 2.18 -12.65
N LYS A 35 13.36 1.71 -11.44
CA LYS A 35 14.39 1.36 -10.47
C LYS A 35 15.27 0.17 -10.93
N PRO A 36 14.72 -0.99 -11.33
CA PRO A 36 15.50 -2.09 -11.89
C PRO A 36 16.07 -1.76 -13.28
N HIS A 37 15.40 -0.90 -14.06
CA HIS A 37 15.83 -0.51 -15.42
C HIS A 37 16.61 0.82 -15.43
N ARG A 38 17.31 1.14 -14.33
CA ARG A 38 17.93 2.46 -14.13
C ARG A 38 18.92 2.83 -15.21
N GLN A 39 19.78 1.90 -15.64
CA GLN A 39 20.80 2.19 -16.67
C GLN A 39 20.12 2.51 -17.99
N TYR A 40 19.21 1.66 -18.43
CA TYR A 40 18.46 1.86 -19.69
C TYR A 40 17.66 3.17 -19.69
N TYR A 41 17.05 3.54 -18.57
CA TYR A 41 16.38 4.84 -18.41
C TYR A 41 17.33 6.03 -18.67
N TYR A 42 18.57 5.97 -18.15
CA TYR A 42 19.54 7.06 -18.38
C TYR A 42 20.09 7.05 -19.81
N ASP A 43 20.28 5.88 -20.42
CA ASP A 43 20.73 5.75 -21.79
C ASP A 43 19.70 6.35 -22.77
N LEU A 44 18.40 6.07 -22.57
CA LEU A 44 17.32 6.67 -23.34
C LEU A 44 17.26 8.20 -23.17
N LEU A 45 17.40 8.72 -21.96
CA LEU A 45 17.44 10.17 -21.74
C LEU A 45 18.66 10.84 -22.43
N ASN A 46 19.78 10.13 -22.46
CA ASN A 46 20.96 10.62 -23.17
C ASN A 46 20.77 10.57 -24.69
N GLN A 47 20.12 9.53 -25.23
CA GLN A 47 19.75 9.41 -26.63
C GLN A 47 18.84 10.57 -27.06
N VAL A 48 17.77 10.85 -26.30
CA VAL A 48 16.91 12.02 -26.54
C VAL A 48 17.71 13.31 -26.60
N ARG A 49 18.69 13.47 -25.71
CA ARG A 49 19.53 14.67 -25.68
C ARG A 49 20.43 14.81 -26.88
N LEU A 50 20.98 13.71 -27.40
CA LEU A 50 21.97 13.69 -28.48
C LEU A 50 21.33 13.68 -29.87
N THR A 51 20.25 12.94 -30.03
CA THR A 51 19.64 12.70 -31.35
C THR A 51 18.25 13.31 -31.51
N GLY A 52 17.61 13.72 -30.40
CA GLY A 52 16.20 14.17 -30.41
C GLY A 52 15.20 13.00 -30.54
N ASP A 53 15.65 11.75 -30.41
CA ASP A 53 14.79 10.55 -30.49
C ASP A 53 13.96 10.41 -29.21
N TRP A 54 12.70 10.86 -29.28
CA TRP A 54 11.72 10.74 -28.21
C TRP A 54 10.93 9.42 -28.27
N GLU A 55 10.92 8.74 -29.41
CA GLU A 55 10.07 7.58 -29.64
C GLU A 55 10.44 6.44 -28.71
N ALA A 56 11.71 6.04 -28.67
CA ALA A 56 12.19 5.00 -27.78
C ALA A 56 11.98 5.33 -26.28
N TRP A 57 12.08 6.60 -25.90
CA TRP A 57 11.80 7.02 -24.53
C TRP A 57 10.32 6.96 -24.18
N LEU A 58 9.44 7.34 -25.13
CA LEU A 58 7.99 7.27 -24.96
C LEU A 58 7.50 5.84 -24.87
N ASP A 59 8.05 4.92 -25.68
CA ASP A 59 7.74 3.51 -25.61
C ASP A 59 8.10 2.90 -24.26
N PHE A 60 9.31 3.15 -23.78
CA PHE A 60 9.75 2.74 -22.45
C PHE A 60 8.86 3.29 -21.34
N PHE A 61 8.45 4.56 -21.46
CA PHE A 61 7.58 5.19 -20.49
C PHE A 61 6.16 4.60 -20.53
N ALA A 62 5.62 4.35 -21.71
CA ALA A 62 4.32 3.72 -21.88
C ALA A 62 4.30 2.30 -21.29
N GLU A 63 5.34 1.51 -21.55
CA GLU A 63 5.53 0.20 -20.94
C GLU A 63 5.56 0.27 -19.41
N ALA A 64 6.32 1.21 -18.85
CA ALA A 64 6.35 1.43 -17.40
C ALA A 64 4.96 1.75 -16.82
N VAL A 65 4.15 2.53 -17.53
CA VAL A 65 2.77 2.84 -17.13
C VAL A 65 1.89 1.60 -17.18
N ILE A 66 1.96 0.81 -18.25
CA ILE A 66 1.17 -0.41 -18.42
C ILE A 66 1.50 -1.42 -17.31
N VAL A 67 2.80 -1.71 -17.12
CA VAL A 67 3.25 -2.68 -16.10
C VAL A 67 2.82 -2.24 -14.70
N THR A 68 3.07 -1.00 -14.33
CA THR A 68 2.73 -0.52 -12.98
C THR A 68 1.22 -0.39 -12.76
N ALA A 69 0.44 -0.09 -13.80
CA ALA A 69 -1.02 -0.07 -13.72
C ALA A 69 -1.58 -1.50 -13.53
N THR A 70 -1.06 -2.47 -14.27
CA THR A 70 -1.44 -3.88 -14.12
C THR A 70 -1.13 -4.40 -12.72
N GLN A 71 0.06 -4.11 -12.20
CA GLN A 71 0.44 -4.45 -10.83
C GLN A 71 -0.49 -3.80 -9.79
N ALA A 72 -0.85 -2.53 -9.97
CA ALA A 72 -1.75 -1.84 -9.05
C ALA A 72 -3.16 -2.47 -9.03
N VAL A 73 -3.69 -2.89 -10.19
CA VAL A 73 -4.98 -3.59 -10.28
C VAL A 73 -4.91 -4.95 -9.59
N GLU A 74 -3.84 -5.69 -9.82
CA GLU A 74 -3.64 -7.01 -9.20
C GLU A 74 -3.51 -6.90 -7.68
N THR A 75 -2.73 -5.93 -7.18
CA THR A 75 -2.63 -5.63 -5.75
C THR A 75 -4.00 -5.29 -5.15
N ALA A 76 -4.79 -4.47 -5.84
CA ALA A 76 -6.13 -4.09 -5.36
C ALA A 76 -7.07 -5.31 -5.29
N ARG A 77 -7.01 -6.23 -6.25
CA ARG A 77 -7.76 -7.50 -6.22
C ARG A 77 -7.35 -8.35 -5.03
N GLN A 78 -6.05 -8.56 -4.83
CA GLN A 78 -5.54 -9.37 -3.71
C GLN A 78 -5.96 -8.79 -2.35
N VAL A 79 -5.93 -7.47 -2.18
CA VAL A 79 -6.43 -6.81 -0.97
C VAL A 79 -7.93 -7.03 -0.79
N HIS A 80 -8.71 -6.92 -1.86
CA HIS A 80 -10.16 -7.13 -1.81
C HIS A 80 -10.50 -8.55 -1.41
N ASP A 81 -9.91 -9.55 -2.08
CA ASP A 81 -10.13 -10.96 -1.81
C ASP A 81 -9.73 -11.34 -0.37
N MET A 82 -8.61 -10.79 0.12
CA MET A 82 -8.18 -10.99 1.51
C MET A 82 -9.19 -10.40 2.50
N ILE A 83 -9.67 -9.17 2.26
CA ILE A 83 -10.66 -8.52 3.13
C ILE A 83 -11.95 -9.32 3.20
N ASP A 84 -12.43 -9.85 2.07
CA ASP A 84 -13.65 -10.65 2.03
C ASP A 84 -13.47 -11.99 2.77
N GLN A 85 -12.34 -12.67 2.57
CA GLN A 85 -12.01 -13.88 3.35
C GLN A 85 -11.94 -13.59 4.86
N ASP A 86 -11.37 -12.48 5.27
CA ASP A 86 -11.28 -12.11 6.68
C ASP A 86 -12.65 -11.75 7.26
N ARG A 87 -13.54 -11.11 6.48
CA ARG A 87 -14.92 -10.85 6.87
C ARG A 87 -15.71 -12.15 7.10
N ASP A 88 -15.52 -13.15 6.22
CA ASP A 88 -16.16 -14.46 6.37
C ASP A 88 -15.68 -15.17 7.63
N LYS A 89 -14.37 -15.18 7.91
CA LYS A 89 -13.80 -15.71 9.15
C LYS A 89 -14.40 -15.01 10.39
N ILE A 90 -14.47 -13.67 10.36
CA ILE A 90 -15.04 -12.89 11.47
C ILE A 90 -16.54 -13.17 11.60
N GLY A 91 -17.28 -13.34 10.51
CA GLY A 91 -18.70 -13.67 10.50
C GLY A 91 -19.02 -14.95 11.26
N SER A 92 -18.10 -15.91 11.27
CA SER A 92 -18.26 -17.18 12.01
C SER A 92 -18.21 -17.03 13.54
N LEU A 93 -17.79 -15.88 14.09
CA LEU A 93 -17.66 -15.62 15.53
C LEU A 93 -19.02 -15.40 16.26
N GLY A 94 -20.14 -15.43 15.55
CA GLY A 94 -21.47 -15.25 16.12
C GLY A 94 -21.61 -13.88 16.82
N ARG A 95 -21.92 -13.85 18.12
CA ARG A 95 -22.16 -12.61 18.86
C ARG A 95 -20.98 -11.64 18.88
N ALA A 96 -19.76 -12.13 18.74
CA ALA A 96 -18.56 -11.30 18.72
C ALA A 96 -18.27 -10.67 17.35
N ALA A 97 -18.93 -11.13 16.28
CA ALA A 97 -18.66 -10.69 14.91
C ALA A 97 -18.81 -9.17 14.75
N ALA A 98 -19.88 -8.57 15.26
CA ALA A 98 -20.16 -7.15 15.05
C ALA A 98 -19.03 -6.22 15.57
N SER A 99 -18.60 -6.40 16.81
CA SER A 99 -17.50 -5.59 17.37
C SER A 99 -16.16 -5.90 16.72
N THR A 100 -15.91 -7.16 16.35
CA THR A 100 -14.69 -7.57 15.67
C THR A 100 -14.60 -6.98 14.26
N LEU A 101 -15.74 -6.92 13.51
CA LEU A 101 -15.80 -6.24 12.21
C LEU A 101 -15.53 -4.74 12.31
N GLN A 102 -16.02 -4.06 13.36
CA GLN A 102 -15.71 -2.63 13.58
C GLN A 102 -14.22 -2.39 13.78
N VAL A 103 -13.56 -3.23 14.58
CA VAL A 103 -12.10 -3.16 14.78
C VAL A 103 -11.35 -3.48 13.48
N HIS A 104 -11.78 -4.50 12.75
CA HIS A 104 -11.19 -4.85 11.45
C HIS A 104 -11.33 -3.70 10.43
N GLN A 105 -12.48 -3.04 10.35
CA GLN A 105 -12.69 -1.87 9.49
C GLN A 105 -11.75 -0.71 9.84
N ALA A 106 -11.52 -0.45 11.13
CA ALA A 106 -10.57 0.57 11.55
C ALA A 106 -9.12 0.21 11.17
N LEU A 107 -8.76 -1.08 11.19
CA LEU A 107 -7.45 -1.58 10.79
C LEU A 107 -7.23 -1.55 9.27
N MET A 108 -8.27 -1.60 8.44
CA MET A 108 -8.14 -1.37 7.00
C MET A 108 -7.70 0.07 6.68
N ILE A 109 -8.09 1.03 7.52
CA ILE A 109 -7.68 2.44 7.37
C ILE A 109 -6.32 2.69 8.02
N HIS A 110 -6.07 2.04 9.16
CA HIS A 110 -4.86 2.17 9.95
C HIS A 110 -4.29 0.79 10.25
N PRO A 111 -3.52 0.19 9.32
CA PRO A 111 -3.07 -1.20 9.41
C PRO A 111 -2.09 -1.46 10.56
N ILE A 112 -1.53 -0.43 11.15
CA ILE A 112 -0.78 -0.50 12.40
C ILE A 112 -1.45 0.43 13.40
N ALA A 113 -1.94 -0.12 14.51
CA ALA A 113 -2.67 0.65 15.51
C ALA A 113 -2.45 0.13 16.92
N THR A 114 -2.59 1.02 17.91
CA THR A 114 -2.66 0.63 19.31
C THR A 114 -4.10 0.37 19.74
N SER A 115 -4.29 -0.46 20.77
CA SER A 115 -5.63 -0.66 21.36
C SER A 115 -6.29 0.66 21.77
N GLY A 116 -5.50 1.63 22.35
CA GLY A 116 -6.00 2.95 22.74
C GLY A 116 -6.47 3.78 21.54
N SER A 117 -5.69 3.82 20.46
CA SER A 117 -6.08 4.58 19.27
C SER A 117 -7.33 4.02 18.57
N LEU A 118 -7.54 2.70 18.65
CA LEU A 118 -8.76 2.07 18.12
C LEU A 118 -9.98 2.42 18.97
N VAL A 119 -9.85 2.46 20.30
CA VAL A 119 -10.92 2.93 21.21
C VAL A 119 -11.38 4.33 20.84
N GLU A 120 -10.44 5.26 20.68
CA GLU A 120 -10.74 6.65 20.32
C GLU A 120 -11.44 6.79 18.96
N LYS A 121 -11.02 5.98 17.97
CA LYS A 121 -11.56 6.03 16.61
C LYS A 121 -12.92 5.37 16.46
N ILE A 122 -13.15 4.26 17.15
CA ILE A 122 -14.36 3.46 17.01
C ILE A 122 -15.44 3.89 18.01
N GLY A 123 -15.05 4.43 19.17
CA GLY A 123 -15.97 4.86 20.22
C GLY A 123 -16.58 3.71 21.05
N ILE A 124 -15.96 2.53 21.05
CA ILE A 124 -16.37 1.38 21.87
C ILE A 124 -15.43 1.19 23.06
N THR A 125 -15.87 0.41 24.07
CA THR A 125 -15.11 0.26 25.31
C THR A 125 -13.74 -0.41 25.09
N PRO A 126 -12.72 -0.08 25.92
CA PRO A 126 -11.40 -0.72 25.84
C PRO A 126 -11.47 -2.25 25.98
N ALA A 127 -12.37 -2.74 26.84
CA ALA A 127 -12.57 -4.17 27.03
C ALA A 127 -13.05 -4.85 25.72
N THR A 128 -14.00 -4.22 25.03
CA THR A 128 -14.54 -4.72 23.75
C THR A 128 -13.47 -4.71 22.64
N VAL A 129 -12.70 -3.61 22.53
CA VAL A 129 -11.58 -3.53 21.55
C VAL A 129 -10.54 -4.61 21.80
N ASN A 130 -10.11 -4.79 23.05
CA ASN A 130 -9.10 -5.80 23.38
C ASN A 130 -9.60 -7.24 23.12
N LYS A 131 -10.88 -7.50 23.39
CA LYS A 131 -11.49 -8.80 23.07
C LYS A 131 -11.57 -9.04 21.56
N ALA A 132 -11.95 -8.03 20.80
CA ALA A 132 -12.00 -8.10 19.34
C ALA A 132 -10.59 -8.30 18.73
N LEU A 133 -9.58 -7.59 19.22
CA LEU A 133 -8.18 -7.80 18.81
C LEU A 133 -7.70 -9.23 19.12
N GLY A 134 -8.07 -9.79 20.26
CA GLY A 134 -7.77 -11.19 20.59
C GLY A 134 -8.41 -12.16 19.61
N HIS A 135 -9.67 -11.92 19.18
CA HIS A 135 -10.31 -12.75 18.15
C HIS A 135 -9.61 -12.62 16.80
N LEU A 136 -9.25 -11.40 16.38
CA LEU A 136 -8.52 -11.17 15.13
C LEU A 136 -7.15 -11.84 15.15
N GLU A 137 -6.47 -11.87 16.30
CA GLU A 137 -5.20 -12.55 16.48
C GLU A 137 -5.36 -14.08 16.39
N GLN A 138 -6.39 -14.64 17.02
CA GLN A 138 -6.73 -16.07 16.93
C GLN A 138 -7.08 -16.51 15.50
N LEU A 139 -7.73 -15.65 14.73
CA LEU A 139 -8.04 -15.88 13.31
C LEU A 139 -6.82 -15.68 12.38
N GLY A 140 -5.68 -15.25 12.92
CA GLY A 140 -4.46 -14.98 12.14
C GLY A 140 -4.54 -13.72 11.26
N ILE A 141 -5.52 -12.83 11.51
CA ILE A 141 -5.74 -11.60 10.74
C ILE A 141 -4.78 -10.51 11.21
N VAL A 142 -4.55 -10.38 12.51
CA VAL A 142 -3.62 -9.42 13.08
C VAL A 142 -2.53 -10.12 13.89
N LYS A 143 -1.41 -9.41 14.06
CA LYS A 143 -0.30 -9.84 14.91
C LYS A 143 0.06 -8.72 15.89
N GLU A 144 0.25 -9.05 17.15
CA GLU A 144 0.84 -8.14 18.11
C GLU A 144 2.33 -7.97 17.85
N LEU A 145 2.80 -6.70 17.78
CA LEU A 145 4.21 -6.37 17.50
C LEU A 145 5.04 -6.15 18.76
N THR A 146 4.43 -5.85 19.90
CA THR A 146 5.16 -5.29 21.05
C THR A 146 5.34 -6.23 22.23
N ALA A 147 4.58 -7.30 22.35
CA ALA A 147 4.56 -8.23 23.50
C ALA A 147 4.50 -7.50 24.87
N ARG A 148 3.79 -6.34 24.96
CA ARG A 148 3.70 -5.49 26.15
C ARG A 148 2.37 -5.68 26.86
N LYS A 149 2.34 -5.48 28.19
CA LYS A 149 1.09 -5.50 28.97
C LYS A 149 0.20 -4.27 28.72
N ARG A 150 0.79 -3.12 28.33
CA ARG A 150 0.09 -1.86 28.04
C ARG A 150 0.60 -1.29 26.72
N ASN A 151 -0.23 -0.48 26.07
CA ASN A 151 0.05 0.13 24.76
C ASN A 151 0.47 -0.91 23.71
N ARG A 152 -0.26 -2.04 23.66
CA ARG A 152 -0.06 -3.10 22.67
C ARG A 152 -0.27 -2.54 21.27
N VAL A 153 0.65 -2.80 20.37
CA VAL A 153 0.58 -2.42 18.96
C VAL A 153 0.23 -3.64 18.14
N PHE A 154 -0.78 -3.53 17.32
CA PHE A 154 -1.25 -4.57 16.43
C PHE A 154 -1.03 -4.19 14.98
N SER A 155 -0.70 -5.17 14.16
CA SER A 155 -0.46 -5.04 12.72
C SER A 155 -1.43 -5.94 11.97
N TYR A 156 -2.09 -5.40 10.96
CA TYR A 156 -2.82 -6.17 9.95
C TYR A 156 -1.82 -6.69 8.92
N THR A 157 -1.14 -7.79 9.25
CA THR A 157 0.05 -8.27 8.55
C THR A 157 -0.22 -8.59 7.09
N GLY A 158 -1.28 -9.34 6.78
CA GLY A 158 -1.62 -9.71 5.40
C GLY A 158 -1.79 -8.49 4.49
N TYR A 159 -2.43 -7.42 4.99
CA TYR A 159 -2.57 -6.17 4.25
C TYR A 159 -1.21 -5.50 3.98
N ILE A 160 -0.36 -5.42 5.01
CA ILE A 160 0.96 -4.81 4.89
C ILE A 160 1.85 -5.61 3.94
N ASP A 161 1.80 -6.94 4.01
CA ASP A 161 2.59 -7.83 3.14
C ASP A 161 2.19 -7.67 1.66
N ILE A 162 0.88 -7.58 1.37
CA ILE A 162 0.40 -7.32 0.00
C ILE A 162 0.86 -5.94 -0.48
N MET A 163 0.74 -4.91 0.35
CA MET A 163 1.10 -3.53 -0.01
C MET A 163 2.60 -3.31 -0.18
N ASN A 164 3.43 -4.10 0.49
CA ASN A 164 4.89 -4.00 0.41
C ASN A 164 5.49 -4.82 -0.74
N ARG A 165 4.76 -5.72 -1.35
CA ARG A 165 5.26 -6.50 -2.50
C ARG A 165 5.72 -5.57 -3.62
N GLY A 166 6.95 -5.79 -4.11
CA GLY A 166 7.55 -4.99 -5.17
C GLY A 166 8.13 -3.64 -4.72
N THR A 167 8.02 -3.28 -3.43
CA THR A 167 8.69 -2.08 -2.88
C THR A 167 10.06 -2.40 -2.28
N GLU A 168 10.43 -3.67 -2.22
CA GLU A 168 11.69 -4.13 -1.66
C GLU A 168 12.89 -3.48 -2.35
N LEU A 169 13.89 -3.11 -1.54
CA LEU A 169 15.15 -2.63 -2.09
C LEU A 169 15.83 -3.81 -2.81
N PRO A 170 16.32 -3.66 -4.07
CA PRO A 170 17.17 -4.68 -4.65
C PRO A 170 18.35 -4.91 -3.72
N ASP A 171 18.67 -6.17 -3.46
CA ASP A 171 19.84 -6.59 -2.70
C ASP A 171 21.08 -5.86 -3.25
N ARG A 172 21.88 -5.31 -2.35
CA ARG A 172 23.12 -4.58 -2.69
C ARG A 172 24.19 -5.54 -3.13
#